data_2cfb43a01a01931d7c5cefa43d650891
#
_entry.id   2cfb43a01a01931d7c5cefa43d650891
#
_cell.length_a   1.000
_cell.length_b   1.000
_cell.length_c   1.000
_cell.angle_alpha   90.00
_cell.angle_beta   90.00
_cell.angle_gamma   90.00
#
_symmetry.space_group_name_H-M   'P 1'
#
loop_
_entity.id
_entity.type
_entity.pdbx_description
1 polymer ?
#
loop_
_entity_poly.entity_id
_entity_poly.type
_entity_poly.pdbx_seq_one_letter_code
_entity_poly.pdbx_strand_id
1 'polypeptide(L)'
;MRKLENLKPERVFYYFEELSKIPRESGNEKAVSDYLIKTAKKLDLESYQDENLNVIIKKTATKSYENSKGIILQGHLDMVCEKELESKHNFKTDALNLIIEDGYLRADATTLGADNGIAVAMSLAILEDNNLEHPQIEFLGTVEEETTMKGALRLKPNLLTGKYLINVDSEAEGLLTAGSAGGRTVVIDFEEEKATFSKDKYAFFMLGVKNLIGGHSGMEIDKGRMNANKILTELLVEVRKNFKIKLCSFKGGTKENAIPRVAMVEVAVMKKDLKNFRIKLIEIMKNIIDKYILIEKNMELEMFPTDEHSKCFSDDFFNRFLVFMSEAPTGLNTWLQTYPDIVESSNNIAILRTFDNKIHIEISLRSAEPTIMDKLTTIFKNLSKRYKANFQVTKGYPEWRFKKDSHLRNTALKLYNNLFGKNMEVTVMHAGLECGVIGVNYPDLDMISIGPNIYDVHTPKEKMDIKSVERTYLYLTELLKTLK
;
A
#
# COMPACT_ATOMS: atom_id res chain seq x y z
N MET A 1 -20.15 -28.91 14.90
CA MET A 1 -19.68 -27.99 15.96
C MET A 1 -18.90 -26.89 15.26
N ARG A 2 -19.21 -25.64 15.54
CA ARG A 2 -18.53 -24.48 14.94
C ARG A 2 -17.17 -24.31 15.59
N LYS A 3 -16.13 -23.97 14.83
CA LYS A 3 -14.78 -23.79 15.39
C LYS A 3 -14.67 -22.59 16.32
N LEU A 4 -15.44 -21.51 16.05
CA LEU A 4 -15.37 -20.25 16.77
C LEU A 4 -16.51 -20.04 17.76
N GLU A 5 -17.37 -21.03 18.03
CA GLU A 5 -18.61 -20.91 18.85
C GLU A 5 -18.39 -20.43 20.30
N ASN A 6 -17.18 -20.63 20.86
CA ASN A 6 -16.88 -20.23 22.23
C ASN A 6 -16.15 -18.88 22.33
N LEU A 7 -15.90 -18.20 21.22
CA LEU A 7 -15.25 -16.90 21.20
C LEU A 7 -16.25 -15.76 21.44
N LYS A 8 -15.76 -14.68 22.05
CA LYS A 8 -16.53 -13.45 22.27
C LYS A 8 -15.91 -12.30 21.49
N PRO A 9 -16.73 -11.43 20.87
CA PRO A 9 -18.21 -11.42 20.79
C PRO A 9 -18.73 -12.56 19.89
N GLU A 10 -19.71 -13.31 20.41
CA GLU A 10 -20.20 -14.53 19.75
C GLU A 10 -20.68 -14.29 18.31
N ARG A 11 -21.48 -13.22 18.09
CA ARG A 11 -22.03 -12.93 16.75
C ARG A 11 -21.00 -12.46 15.76
N VAL A 12 -19.96 -11.75 16.19
CA VAL A 12 -18.83 -11.36 15.36
C VAL A 12 -18.09 -12.59 14.84
N PHE A 13 -17.70 -13.51 15.74
CA PHE A 13 -17.00 -14.73 15.35
C PHE A 13 -17.90 -15.70 14.59
N TYR A 14 -19.22 -15.67 14.83
CA TYR A 14 -20.18 -16.35 14.00
C TYR A 14 -20.10 -15.92 12.53
N TYR A 15 -20.22 -14.61 12.28
CA TYR A 15 -20.18 -14.09 10.93
C TYR A 15 -18.81 -14.23 10.29
N PHE A 16 -17.73 -14.06 11.05
CA PHE A 16 -16.36 -14.29 10.55
C PHE A 16 -16.17 -15.75 10.08
N GLU A 17 -16.65 -16.73 10.84
CA GLU A 17 -16.61 -18.15 10.43
C GLU A 17 -17.46 -18.43 9.19
N GLU A 18 -18.60 -17.77 9.03
CA GLU A 18 -19.43 -17.89 7.80
C GLU A 18 -18.71 -17.28 6.58
N LEU A 19 -18.10 -16.09 6.72
CA LEU A 19 -17.35 -15.44 5.67
C LEU A 19 -16.12 -16.27 5.24
N SER A 20 -15.45 -16.91 6.20
CA SER A 20 -14.29 -17.77 5.93
C SER A 20 -14.61 -19.03 5.11
N LYS A 21 -15.90 -19.37 4.97
CA LYS A 21 -16.37 -20.47 4.11
C LYS A 21 -16.55 -20.04 2.65
N ILE A 22 -16.54 -18.74 2.36
CA ILE A 22 -16.86 -18.17 1.06
C ILE A 22 -15.56 -17.72 0.39
N PRO A 23 -15.15 -18.32 -0.74
CA PRO A 23 -14.08 -17.77 -1.57
C PRO A 23 -14.36 -16.33 -1.98
N ARG A 24 -13.38 -15.43 -1.71
CA ARG A 24 -13.55 -13.98 -1.91
C ARG A 24 -12.25 -13.27 -2.29
N GLU A 25 -11.44 -13.91 -3.15
CA GLU A 25 -10.28 -13.26 -3.79
C GLU A 25 -10.74 -12.00 -4.54
N SER A 26 -9.90 -10.96 -4.60
CA SER A 26 -10.18 -9.73 -5.37
C SER A 26 -10.57 -10.07 -6.82
N GLY A 27 -11.74 -9.56 -7.27
CA GLY A 27 -12.37 -9.91 -8.55
C GLY A 27 -13.28 -11.16 -8.50
N ASN A 28 -13.42 -11.82 -7.35
CA ASN A 28 -14.30 -12.99 -7.15
C ASN A 28 -15.28 -12.79 -5.99
N GLU A 29 -15.75 -11.57 -5.75
CA GLU A 29 -16.55 -11.21 -4.57
C GLU A 29 -18.06 -11.50 -4.74
N LYS A 30 -18.51 -12.01 -5.90
CA LYS A 30 -19.96 -12.21 -6.13
C LYS A 30 -20.62 -13.07 -5.06
N ALA A 31 -19.98 -14.14 -4.64
CA ALA A 31 -20.56 -15.07 -3.65
C ALA A 31 -20.71 -14.42 -2.27
N VAL A 32 -19.73 -13.65 -1.82
CA VAL A 32 -19.79 -12.94 -0.53
C VAL A 32 -20.76 -11.77 -0.61
N SER A 33 -20.81 -11.04 -1.70
CA SER A 33 -21.77 -9.95 -1.94
C SER A 33 -23.23 -10.49 -1.91
N ASP A 34 -23.50 -11.61 -2.61
CA ASP A 34 -24.81 -12.27 -2.59
C ASP A 34 -25.16 -12.81 -1.18
N TYR A 35 -24.18 -13.32 -0.43
CA TYR A 35 -24.36 -13.75 0.97
C TYR A 35 -24.82 -12.59 1.86
N LEU A 36 -24.25 -11.40 1.71
CA LEU A 36 -24.63 -10.22 2.47
C LEU A 36 -26.07 -9.77 2.16
N ILE A 37 -26.46 -9.73 0.90
CA ILE A 37 -27.83 -9.42 0.49
C ILE A 37 -28.82 -10.44 1.06
N LYS A 38 -28.47 -11.73 1.02
CA LYS A 38 -29.31 -12.79 1.60
C LYS A 38 -29.41 -12.66 3.13
N THR A 39 -28.33 -12.27 3.79
CA THR A 39 -28.30 -12.04 5.24
C THR A 39 -29.15 -10.84 5.61
N ALA A 40 -29.03 -9.71 4.90
CA ALA A 40 -29.86 -8.52 5.12
C ALA A 40 -31.36 -8.83 4.98
N LYS A 41 -31.75 -9.61 3.96
CA LYS A 41 -33.12 -10.05 3.77
C LYS A 41 -33.65 -10.92 4.92
N LYS A 42 -32.82 -11.79 5.50
CA LYS A 42 -33.18 -12.59 6.68
C LYS A 42 -33.36 -11.76 7.94
N LEU A 43 -32.66 -10.62 8.02
CA LEU A 43 -32.76 -9.66 9.13
C LEU A 43 -33.86 -8.59 8.90
N ASP A 44 -34.63 -8.69 7.81
CA ASP A 44 -35.64 -7.71 7.39
C ASP A 44 -35.08 -6.29 7.24
N LEU A 45 -33.86 -6.17 6.69
CA LEU A 45 -33.17 -4.91 6.46
C LEU A 45 -33.19 -4.52 4.98
N GLU A 46 -33.33 -3.20 4.72
CA GLU A 46 -33.16 -2.65 3.38
C GLU A 46 -31.73 -2.91 2.89
N SER A 47 -31.58 -3.44 1.67
CA SER A 47 -30.29 -3.73 1.10
C SER A 47 -30.23 -3.48 -0.40
N TYR A 48 -29.08 -3.06 -0.88
CA TYR A 48 -28.80 -2.74 -2.28
C TYR A 48 -27.44 -3.32 -2.68
N GLN A 49 -27.39 -4.01 -3.81
CA GLN A 49 -26.16 -4.45 -4.46
C GLN A 49 -26.02 -3.68 -5.77
N ASP A 50 -24.90 -2.99 -5.95
CA ASP A 50 -24.64 -2.26 -7.18
C ASP A 50 -24.09 -3.15 -8.30
N GLU A 51 -23.91 -2.58 -9.49
CA GLU A 51 -23.37 -3.27 -10.67
C GLU A 51 -21.91 -3.72 -10.52
N ASN A 52 -21.19 -3.20 -9.54
CA ASN A 52 -19.81 -3.56 -9.22
C ASN A 52 -19.73 -4.57 -8.07
N LEU A 53 -20.87 -5.03 -7.54
CA LEU A 53 -21.01 -5.93 -6.40
C LEU A 53 -20.74 -5.27 -5.02
N ASN A 54 -20.63 -3.95 -4.93
CA ASN A 54 -20.70 -3.28 -3.63
C ASN A 54 -22.06 -3.55 -2.97
N VAL A 55 -22.05 -3.68 -1.65
CA VAL A 55 -23.29 -3.92 -0.88
C VAL A 55 -23.52 -2.78 0.09
N ILE A 56 -24.75 -2.26 0.09
CA ILE A 56 -25.23 -1.30 1.09
C ILE A 56 -26.38 -1.95 1.86
N ILE A 57 -26.31 -1.95 3.20
CA ILE A 57 -27.37 -2.45 4.08
C ILE A 57 -27.75 -1.33 5.03
N LYS A 58 -29.04 -1.02 5.16
CA LYS A 58 -29.53 0.08 5.99
C LYS A 58 -30.32 -0.44 7.18
N LYS A 59 -30.06 0.14 8.34
CA LYS A 59 -30.80 -0.08 9.57
C LYS A 59 -31.31 1.25 10.10
N THR A 60 -32.58 1.38 10.36
CA THR A 60 -33.22 2.61 10.87
C THR A 60 -32.72 2.91 12.27
N ALA A 61 -32.71 4.21 12.62
CA ALA A 61 -32.32 4.66 13.95
C ALA A 61 -33.22 4.05 15.03
N THR A 62 -32.66 3.76 16.19
CA THR A 62 -33.45 3.37 17.37
C THR A 62 -34.14 4.60 18.01
N LYS A 63 -35.09 4.34 18.88
CA LYS A 63 -35.83 5.39 19.59
C LYS A 63 -34.86 6.37 20.28
N SER A 64 -35.14 7.66 20.15
CA SER A 64 -34.30 8.78 20.63
C SER A 64 -33.03 9.09 19.82
N TYR A 65 -32.78 8.39 18.69
CA TYR A 65 -31.69 8.65 17.76
C TYR A 65 -32.15 9.08 16.37
N GLU A 66 -33.48 9.28 16.18
CA GLU A 66 -34.07 9.56 14.86
C GLU A 66 -33.57 10.86 14.23
N ASN A 67 -33.18 11.82 15.05
CA ASN A 67 -32.64 13.12 14.62
C ASN A 67 -31.08 13.18 14.62
N SER A 68 -30.42 12.08 14.99
CA SER A 68 -28.97 12.00 15.00
C SER A 68 -28.42 11.86 13.58
N LYS A 69 -27.16 12.26 13.37
CA LYS A 69 -26.50 12.08 12.08
C LYS A 69 -26.28 10.59 11.82
N GLY A 70 -26.68 10.11 10.63
CA GLY A 70 -26.46 8.73 10.23
C GLY A 70 -24.99 8.36 10.16
N ILE A 71 -24.67 7.09 10.42
CA ILE A 71 -23.33 6.51 10.47
C ILE A 71 -23.20 5.47 9.36
N ILE A 72 -22.07 5.54 8.66
CA ILE A 72 -21.64 4.53 7.69
C ILE A 72 -20.56 3.68 8.35
N LEU A 73 -20.81 2.37 8.46
CA LEU A 73 -19.78 1.38 8.78
C LEU A 73 -19.24 0.84 7.47
N GLN A 74 -17.91 0.87 7.28
CA GLN A 74 -17.34 0.47 6.01
C GLN A 74 -16.21 -0.55 6.21
N GLY A 75 -16.14 -1.53 5.29
CA GLY A 75 -15.09 -2.49 5.13
C GLY A 75 -15.15 -3.16 3.76
N HIS A 76 -14.03 -3.74 3.30
CA HIS A 76 -13.98 -4.40 2.01
C HIS A 76 -14.32 -5.90 2.09
N LEU A 77 -14.81 -6.44 0.99
CA LEU A 77 -15.34 -7.80 0.89
C LEU A 77 -14.29 -8.80 0.42
N ASP A 78 -13.31 -8.35 -0.34
CA ASP A 78 -12.23 -9.17 -0.86
C ASP A 78 -11.15 -9.48 0.20
N MET A 79 -10.17 -10.24 -0.18
CA MET A 79 -8.97 -10.55 0.60
C MET A 79 -7.81 -10.91 -0.31
N VAL A 80 -6.59 -10.68 0.16
CA VAL A 80 -5.38 -11.20 -0.46
C VAL A 80 -5.30 -12.72 -0.29
N CYS A 81 -5.02 -13.42 -1.38
CA CYS A 81 -4.97 -14.89 -1.42
C CYS A 81 -3.54 -15.39 -1.59
N GLU A 82 -2.83 -15.57 -0.46
CA GLU A 82 -1.47 -16.11 -0.40
C GLU A 82 -1.45 -17.42 0.39
N LYS A 83 -0.58 -18.36 0.00
CA LYS A 83 -0.45 -19.66 0.68
C LYS A 83 0.98 -20.16 0.71
N GLU A 84 1.29 -21.02 1.66
CA GLU A 84 2.57 -21.75 1.71
C GLU A 84 2.73 -22.63 0.46
N LEU A 85 3.98 -22.87 0.05
CA LEU A 85 4.30 -23.61 -1.19
C LEU A 85 3.70 -25.02 -1.22
N GLU A 86 3.66 -25.69 -0.09
CA GLU A 86 3.15 -27.05 0.04
C GLU A 86 1.62 -27.11 0.20
N SER A 87 0.96 -25.97 0.39
CA SER A 87 -0.48 -25.91 0.59
C SER A 87 -1.25 -26.27 -0.68
N LYS A 88 -2.18 -27.23 -0.53
CA LYS A 88 -3.09 -27.66 -1.61
C LYS A 88 -4.36 -26.81 -1.68
N HIS A 89 -4.52 -25.81 -0.81
CA HIS A 89 -5.71 -24.97 -0.76
C HIS A 89 -5.98 -24.28 -2.11
N ASN A 90 -7.24 -24.28 -2.53
CA ASN A 90 -7.71 -23.60 -3.74
C ASN A 90 -8.65 -22.46 -3.34
N PHE A 91 -8.17 -21.24 -3.36
CA PHE A 91 -8.94 -20.04 -3.00
C PHE A 91 -10.21 -19.80 -3.85
N LYS A 92 -10.38 -20.50 -4.96
CA LYS A 92 -11.59 -20.39 -5.79
C LYS A 92 -12.74 -21.27 -5.32
N THR A 93 -12.44 -22.30 -4.54
CA THR A 93 -13.43 -23.35 -4.18
C THR A 93 -13.46 -23.70 -2.72
N ASP A 94 -12.36 -23.55 -2.01
CA ASP A 94 -12.20 -24.14 -0.67
C ASP A 94 -12.47 -23.09 0.42
N ALA A 95 -13.12 -23.54 1.49
CA ALA A 95 -13.25 -22.76 2.71
C ALA A 95 -11.91 -22.71 3.47
N LEU A 96 -11.62 -21.59 4.13
CA LEU A 96 -10.42 -21.45 4.96
C LEU A 96 -10.47 -22.39 6.16
N ASN A 97 -9.36 -23.02 6.47
CA ASN A 97 -9.24 -23.92 7.63
C ASN A 97 -8.77 -23.10 8.85
N LEU A 98 -9.72 -22.59 9.64
CA LEU A 98 -9.44 -21.74 10.79
C LEU A 98 -8.77 -22.50 11.94
N ILE A 99 -7.80 -21.87 12.61
CA ILE A 99 -7.05 -22.41 13.75
C ILE A 99 -7.00 -21.35 14.85
N ILE A 100 -7.28 -21.77 16.10
CA ILE A 100 -7.08 -20.93 17.30
C ILE A 100 -5.82 -21.41 17.99
N GLU A 101 -4.85 -20.53 18.19
CA GLU A 101 -3.57 -20.83 18.82
C GLU A 101 -3.06 -19.61 19.59
N ASP A 102 -2.67 -19.80 20.84
CA ASP A 102 -2.07 -18.78 21.72
C ASP A 102 -2.83 -17.43 21.80
N GLY A 103 -4.18 -17.50 21.75
CA GLY A 103 -5.02 -16.30 21.77
C GLY A 103 -5.21 -15.62 20.42
N TYR A 104 -4.66 -16.18 19.36
CA TYR A 104 -4.80 -15.71 17.98
C TYR A 104 -5.70 -16.62 17.16
N LEU A 105 -6.38 -16.02 16.19
CA LEU A 105 -7.05 -16.73 15.10
C LEU A 105 -6.17 -16.61 13.85
N ARG A 106 -5.94 -17.74 13.16
CA ARG A 106 -5.21 -17.83 11.89
C ARG A 106 -5.85 -18.86 10.96
N ALA A 107 -5.43 -18.92 9.72
CA ALA A 107 -5.77 -19.98 8.79
C ALA A 107 -4.59 -20.95 8.61
N ASP A 108 -4.88 -22.19 8.20
CA ASP A 108 -3.89 -23.25 7.99
C ASP A 108 -3.16 -23.08 6.67
N ALA A 109 -1.91 -22.64 6.73
CA ALA A 109 -1.02 -22.45 5.59
C ALA A 109 -1.56 -21.52 4.48
N THR A 110 -2.45 -20.59 4.85
CA THR A 110 -3.02 -19.56 3.95
C THR A 110 -3.19 -18.24 4.69
N THR A 111 -3.41 -17.13 3.96
CA THR A 111 -3.97 -15.90 4.51
C THR A 111 -5.28 -16.20 5.23
N LEU A 112 -5.57 -15.42 6.28
CA LEU A 112 -6.79 -15.56 7.11
C LEU A 112 -7.96 -14.77 6.54
N GLY A 113 -7.67 -13.63 5.87
CA GLY A 113 -8.66 -12.66 5.43
C GLY A 113 -9.35 -11.96 6.59
N ALA A 114 -8.68 -11.79 7.72
CA ALA A 114 -9.12 -10.91 8.79
C ALA A 114 -9.18 -9.47 8.29
N ASP A 115 -8.22 -9.09 7.49
CA ASP A 115 -8.22 -7.97 6.59
C ASP A 115 -9.04 -8.31 5.33
N ASN A 116 -10.25 -7.79 5.13
CA ASN A 116 -11.02 -6.97 6.06
C ASN A 116 -12.33 -7.68 6.49
N GLY A 117 -12.33 -9.03 6.48
CA GLY A 117 -13.49 -9.86 6.87
C GLY A 117 -13.99 -9.58 8.29
N ILE A 118 -13.12 -9.07 9.18
CA ILE A 118 -13.53 -8.74 10.54
C ILE A 118 -14.42 -7.50 10.60
N ALA A 119 -14.21 -6.49 9.75
CA ALA A 119 -15.08 -5.33 9.63
C ALA A 119 -16.48 -5.74 9.18
N VAL A 120 -16.56 -6.62 8.17
CA VAL A 120 -17.82 -7.16 7.66
C VAL A 120 -18.53 -7.94 8.76
N ALA A 121 -17.83 -8.77 9.50
CA ALA A 121 -18.38 -9.58 10.60
C ALA A 121 -18.90 -8.71 11.76
N MET A 122 -18.15 -7.68 12.18
CA MET A 122 -18.58 -6.71 13.20
C MET A 122 -19.82 -5.95 12.75
N SER A 123 -19.85 -5.49 11.51
CA SER A 123 -20.96 -4.75 10.94
C SER A 123 -22.24 -5.60 10.87
N LEU A 124 -22.13 -6.87 10.44
CA LEU A 124 -23.28 -7.79 10.44
C LEU A 124 -23.79 -8.08 11.85
N ALA A 125 -22.90 -8.23 12.84
CA ALA A 125 -23.30 -8.42 14.23
C ALA A 125 -24.05 -7.21 14.80
N ILE A 126 -23.63 -5.98 14.45
CA ILE A 126 -24.33 -4.73 14.80
C ILE A 126 -25.69 -4.63 14.12
N LEU A 127 -25.74 -4.96 12.83
CA LEU A 127 -26.99 -4.93 12.07
C LEU A 127 -28.03 -5.93 12.59
N GLU A 128 -27.61 -7.09 13.11
CA GLU A 128 -28.48 -8.11 13.69
C GLU A 128 -28.95 -7.73 15.10
N ASP A 129 -28.17 -6.96 15.87
CA ASP A 129 -28.49 -6.68 17.28
C ASP A 129 -29.62 -5.64 17.43
N ASN A 130 -30.81 -6.10 17.80
CA ASN A 130 -31.96 -5.26 18.03
C ASN A 130 -31.98 -4.60 19.43
N ASN A 131 -31.04 -4.90 20.30
CA ASN A 131 -30.93 -4.29 21.65
C ASN A 131 -29.93 -3.14 21.67
N LEU A 132 -29.10 -2.99 20.64
CA LEU A 132 -28.14 -1.89 20.54
C LEU A 132 -28.86 -0.59 20.20
N GLU A 133 -28.61 0.46 20.98
CA GLU A 133 -29.09 1.82 20.66
C GLU A 133 -28.11 2.49 19.67
N HIS A 134 -28.64 3.08 18.58
CA HIS A 134 -27.81 3.65 17.52
C HIS A 134 -28.58 4.64 16.63
N PRO A 135 -27.89 5.64 16.02
CA PRO A 135 -28.41 6.42 14.89
C PRO A 135 -28.74 5.52 13.69
N GLN A 136 -29.28 6.08 12.61
CA GLN A 136 -29.35 5.33 11.35
C GLN A 136 -27.96 4.78 10.98
N ILE A 137 -27.89 3.50 10.65
CA ILE A 137 -26.67 2.81 10.20
C ILE A 137 -26.80 2.43 8.73
N GLU A 138 -25.76 2.70 7.97
CA GLU A 138 -25.53 2.19 6.63
C GLU A 138 -24.24 1.37 6.66
N PHE A 139 -24.30 0.07 6.37
CA PHE A 139 -23.11 -0.72 6.11
C PHE A 139 -22.75 -0.60 4.64
N LEU A 140 -21.52 -0.27 4.32
CA LEU A 140 -20.94 -0.24 2.98
C LEU A 140 -19.87 -1.32 2.88
N GLY A 141 -20.15 -2.40 2.14
CA GLY A 141 -19.17 -3.40 1.76
C GLY A 141 -18.66 -3.13 0.36
N THR A 142 -17.38 -2.88 0.19
CA THR A 142 -16.73 -2.58 -1.09
C THR A 142 -15.97 -3.77 -1.66
N VAL A 143 -15.64 -3.76 -2.94
CA VAL A 143 -14.96 -4.84 -3.65
C VAL A 143 -13.65 -4.37 -4.27
N GLU A 144 -12.72 -5.33 -4.51
CA GLU A 144 -11.42 -5.11 -5.15
C GLU A 144 -10.57 -4.02 -4.44
N GLU A 145 -10.64 -3.92 -3.11
CA GLU A 145 -9.81 -2.97 -2.34
C GLU A 145 -8.33 -3.29 -2.54
N GLU A 146 -7.96 -4.54 -2.34
CA GLU A 146 -6.59 -5.07 -2.32
C GLU A 146 -5.84 -4.97 -3.66
N THR A 147 -6.55 -4.59 -4.72
CA THR A 147 -5.97 -4.51 -6.07
C THR A 147 -6.14 -3.14 -6.71
N THR A 148 -7.38 -2.69 -6.86
CA THR A 148 -7.71 -1.51 -7.67
C THR A 148 -8.55 -0.47 -6.97
N MET A 149 -9.09 -0.76 -5.78
CA MET A 149 -10.14 0.03 -5.08
C MET A 149 -11.36 0.29 -5.98
N LYS A 150 -11.64 -0.62 -6.93
CA LYS A 150 -12.66 -0.41 -7.96
C LYS A 150 -14.05 -0.21 -7.37
N GLY A 151 -14.39 -0.92 -6.30
CA GLY A 151 -15.65 -0.77 -5.60
C GLY A 151 -15.87 0.67 -5.14
N ALA A 152 -14.93 1.20 -4.39
CA ALA A 152 -14.97 2.58 -3.91
C ALA A 152 -14.90 3.61 -5.04
N LEU A 153 -14.02 3.41 -6.05
CA LEU A 153 -13.88 4.31 -7.21
C LEU A 153 -15.16 4.44 -8.04
N ARG A 154 -15.97 3.40 -8.09
CA ARG A 154 -17.23 3.37 -8.86
C ARG A 154 -18.47 3.55 -8.02
N LEU A 155 -18.33 3.78 -6.72
CA LEU A 155 -19.44 4.08 -5.83
C LEU A 155 -20.16 5.34 -6.32
N LYS A 156 -21.45 5.20 -6.67
CA LYS A 156 -22.23 6.33 -7.18
C LYS A 156 -22.53 7.32 -6.05
N PRO A 157 -22.54 8.64 -6.32
CA PRO A 157 -22.99 9.65 -5.35
C PRO A 157 -24.47 9.44 -5.00
N ASN A 158 -24.87 9.91 -3.81
CA ASN A 158 -26.25 9.84 -3.28
C ASN A 158 -26.80 8.45 -2.92
N LEU A 159 -25.95 7.41 -2.87
CA LEU A 159 -26.36 6.10 -2.34
C LEU A 159 -26.32 6.06 -0.81
N LEU A 160 -25.42 6.83 -0.22
CA LEU A 160 -25.22 6.95 1.23
C LEU A 160 -25.76 8.29 1.71
N THR A 161 -26.35 8.29 2.88
CA THR A 161 -26.96 9.47 3.53
C THR A 161 -26.30 9.83 4.84
N GLY A 162 -25.53 8.92 5.43
CA GLY A 162 -24.77 9.11 6.64
C GLY A 162 -23.81 10.31 6.56
N LYS A 163 -23.49 10.87 7.72
CA LYS A 163 -22.56 12.00 7.85
C LYS A 163 -21.25 11.61 8.51
N TYR A 164 -21.21 10.50 9.19
CA TYR A 164 -20.04 9.91 9.81
C TYR A 164 -19.71 8.60 9.11
N LEU A 165 -18.44 8.38 8.81
CA LEU A 165 -17.96 7.10 8.28
C LEU A 165 -16.91 6.53 9.22
N ILE A 166 -17.15 5.32 9.68
CA ILE A 166 -16.21 4.53 10.46
C ILE A 166 -15.76 3.36 9.58
N ASN A 167 -14.57 3.49 9.01
CA ASN A 167 -13.89 2.40 8.34
C ASN A 167 -13.24 1.51 9.41
N VAL A 168 -13.34 0.19 9.27
CA VAL A 168 -12.78 -0.75 10.25
C VAL A 168 -11.66 -1.55 9.58
N ASP A 169 -10.64 -0.83 9.13
CA ASP A 169 -9.58 -1.34 8.27
C ASP A 169 -8.17 -0.99 8.79
N SER A 170 -8.10 -0.46 10.01
CA SER A 170 -6.84 -0.33 10.73
C SER A 170 -6.48 -1.65 11.39
N GLU A 171 -5.23 -2.04 11.30
CA GLU A 171 -4.71 -3.33 11.77
C GLU A 171 -4.11 -3.25 13.19
N ALA A 172 -4.32 -2.12 13.87
CA ALA A 172 -3.75 -1.87 15.19
C ALA A 172 -4.78 -1.26 16.15
N GLU A 173 -5.06 -1.96 17.23
CA GLU A 173 -5.88 -1.44 18.32
C GLU A 173 -5.19 -0.25 19.01
N GLY A 174 -5.96 0.80 19.31
CA GLY A 174 -5.42 2.02 19.93
C GLY A 174 -4.84 3.01 18.92
N LEU A 175 -4.87 2.69 17.63
CA LEU A 175 -4.55 3.60 16.53
C LEU A 175 -5.84 4.12 15.90
N LEU A 176 -5.93 5.44 15.69
CA LEU A 176 -7.00 6.08 14.95
C LEU A 176 -6.41 6.76 13.72
N THR A 177 -6.70 6.22 12.55
CA THR A 177 -6.31 6.84 11.28
C THR A 177 -7.32 7.91 10.91
N ALA A 178 -6.84 9.13 10.65
CA ALA A 178 -7.66 10.30 10.36
C ALA A 178 -7.31 10.97 9.01
N GLY A 179 -6.60 10.25 8.18
CA GLY A 179 -6.17 10.68 6.85
C GLY A 179 -5.28 9.65 6.19
N SER A 180 -5.12 9.76 4.87
CA SER A 180 -4.20 8.89 4.11
C SER A 180 -3.59 9.63 2.93
N ALA A 181 -2.40 9.20 2.51
CA ALA A 181 -1.78 9.74 1.32
C ALA A 181 -2.49 9.24 0.06
N GLY A 182 -2.69 10.16 -0.89
CA GLY A 182 -2.94 9.79 -2.27
C GLY A 182 -1.68 9.24 -2.94
N GLY A 183 -1.87 8.49 -4.00
CA GLY A 183 -0.80 7.92 -4.81
C GLY A 183 -0.86 8.36 -6.27
N ARG A 184 0.30 8.49 -6.91
CA ARG A 184 0.40 8.76 -8.35
C ARG A 184 1.64 8.07 -8.90
N THR A 185 1.49 7.35 -10.01
CA THR A 185 2.63 6.75 -10.72
C THR A 185 2.95 7.58 -11.94
N VAL A 186 4.21 8.01 -12.03
CA VAL A 186 4.75 8.65 -13.23
C VAL A 186 5.70 7.70 -13.93
N VAL A 187 5.62 7.69 -15.25
CA VAL A 187 6.47 6.92 -16.15
C VAL A 187 7.35 7.88 -16.94
N ILE A 188 8.62 7.54 -17.03
CA ILE A 188 9.61 8.33 -17.78
C ILE A 188 10.38 7.38 -18.70
N ASP A 189 10.30 7.62 -20.00
CA ASP A 189 10.97 6.85 -21.01
C ASP A 189 12.09 7.67 -21.69
N PHE A 190 13.32 7.19 -21.57
CA PHE A 190 14.47 7.65 -22.36
C PHE A 190 14.57 6.76 -23.59
N GLU A 191 14.46 7.33 -24.78
CA GLU A 191 14.44 6.58 -26.04
C GLU A 191 15.62 6.91 -26.92
N GLU A 192 16.28 5.87 -27.41
CA GLU A 192 17.35 5.92 -28.44
C GLU A 192 17.68 4.50 -28.92
N GLU A 193 17.93 4.33 -30.19
CA GLU A 193 18.43 3.06 -30.74
C GLU A 193 19.88 2.83 -30.30
N LYS A 194 20.15 1.61 -29.81
CA LYS A 194 21.49 1.21 -29.41
C LYS A 194 22.35 0.88 -30.61
N ALA A 195 23.60 1.34 -30.57
CA ALA A 195 24.62 0.98 -31.52
C ALA A 195 25.39 -0.28 -31.10
N THR A 196 25.86 -1.06 -32.08
CA THR A 196 26.71 -2.23 -31.85
C THR A 196 28.16 -1.79 -31.62
N PHE A 197 28.82 -2.33 -30.60
CA PHE A 197 30.22 -2.10 -30.28
C PHE A 197 31.05 -3.35 -30.45
N SER A 198 32.27 -3.16 -31.02
CA SER A 198 33.20 -4.26 -31.28
C SER A 198 33.73 -4.88 -29.99
N LYS A 199 33.52 -6.19 -29.83
CA LYS A 199 34.09 -6.99 -28.73
C LYS A 199 35.66 -6.98 -28.72
N ASP A 200 36.28 -6.67 -29.83
CA ASP A 200 37.75 -6.58 -29.89
C ASP A 200 38.29 -5.39 -29.11
N LYS A 201 37.54 -4.28 -29.07
CA LYS A 201 37.92 -3.04 -28.40
C LYS A 201 37.39 -2.89 -26.99
N TYR A 202 36.26 -3.54 -26.70
CA TYR A 202 35.53 -3.40 -25.42
C TYR A 202 35.38 -4.74 -24.71
N ALA A 203 35.40 -4.69 -23.40
CA ALA A 203 34.94 -5.76 -22.50
C ALA A 203 33.68 -5.32 -21.80
N PHE A 204 32.74 -6.25 -21.58
CA PHE A 204 31.44 -6.00 -21.02
C PHE A 204 31.36 -6.54 -19.60
N PHE A 205 30.77 -5.76 -18.70
CA PHE A 205 30.62 -6.09 -17.29
C PHE A 205 29.23 -5.75 -16.80
N MET A 206 28.69 -6.64 -15.97
CA MET A 206 27.56 -6.34 -15.11
C MET A 206 28.10 -5.79 -13.80
N LEU A 207 27.65 -4.59 -13.41
CA LEU A 207 27.84 -4.03 -12.07
C LEU A 207 26.51 -4.14 -11.34
N GLY A 208 26.54 -4.57 -10.08
CA GLY A 208 25.33 -4.80 -9.29
C GLY A 208 25.41 -4.26 -7.89
N VAL A 209 24.26 -3.92 -7.34
CA VAL A 209 24.02 -3.71 -5.91
C VAL A 209 22.92 -4.66 -5.46
N LYS A 210 23.12 -5.33 -4.32
CA LYS A 210 22.18 -6.29 -3.76
C LYS A 210 22.19 -6.28 -2.23
N ASN A 211 21.25 -7.02 -1.64
CA ASN A 211 21.10 -7.22 -0.20
C ASN A 211 20.77 -5.94 0.58
N LEU A 212 20.19 -4.92 -0.08
CA LEU A 212 19.63 -3.79 0.65
C LEU A 212 18.41 -4.22 1.46
N ILE A 213 18.11 -3.50 2.54
CA ILE A 213 16.99 -3.77 3.43
C ILE A 213 15.67 -3.71 2.65
N GLY A 214 15.47 -2.65 1.85
CA GLY A 214 14.23 -2.41 1.13
C GLY A 214 13.05 -2.12 2.06
N GLY A 215 11.82 -2.43 1.65
CA GLY A 215 10.60 -2.25 2.42
C GLY A 215 9.48 -1.59 1.62
N HIS A 216 8.34 -1.34 2.27
CA HIS A 216 7.20 -0.69 1.65
C HIS A 216 7.49 0.81 1.43
N SER A 217 7.33 1.29 0.18
CA SER A 217 7.68 2.69 -0.20
C SER A 217 6.74 3.76 0.37
N GLY A 218 5.67 3.37 1.05
CA GLY A 218 4.82 4.24 1.86
C GLY A 218 5.16 4.11 3.34
N MET A 219 4.79 2.98 3.95
CA MET A 219 4.83 2.77 5.40
C MET A 219 6.23 2.78 6.02
N GLU A 220 7.29 2.60 5.23
CA GLU A 220 8.66 2.50 5.73
C GLU A 220 9.63 3.49 5.05
N ILE A 221 9.10 4.48 4.33
CA ILE A 221 9.91 5.46 3.60
C ILE A 221 10.67 6.40 4.54
N ASP A 222 10.16 6.60 5.75
CA ASP A 222 10.75 7.39 6.83
C ASP A 222 11.98 6.71 7.48
N LYS A 223 12.15 5.41 7.27
CA LYS A 223 13.26 4.63 7.86
C LYS A 223 14.62 4.94 7.24
N GLY A 224 14.70 5.80 6.24
CA GLY A 224 15.93 6.22 5.60
C GLY A 224 16.65 5.11 4.82
N ARG A 225 15.96 4.04 4.44
CA ARG A 225 16.51 2.91 3.68
C ARG A 225 16.94 3.33 2.27
N MET A 226 18.04 2.77 1.80
CA MET A 226 18.62 3.14 0.52
C MET A 226 17.88 2.48 -0.65
N ASN A 227 17.83 3.22 -1.77
CA ASN A 227 17.24 2.75 -3.03
C ASN A 227 18.38 2.24 -3.94
N ALA A 228 18.33 0.96 -4.33
CA ALA A 228 19.35 0.31 -5.14
C ALA A 228 19.62 1.03 -6.47
N ASN A 229 18.58 1.60 -7.11
CA ASN A 229 18.73 2.36 -8.35
C ASN A 229 19.58 3.62 -8.14
N LYS A 230 19.46 4.27 -6.99
CA LYS A 230 20.26 5.45 -6.64
C LYS A 230 21.69 5.10 -6.27
N ILE A 231 21.91 4.02 -5.52
CA ILE A 231 23.27 3.55 -5.20
C ILE A 231 24.05 3.21 -6.48
N LEU A 232 23.39 2.49 -7.40
CA LEU A 232 24.03 2.14 -8.67
C LEU A 232 24.26 3.37 -9.56
N THR A 233 23.36 4.36 -9.51
CA THR A 233 23.57 5.66 -10.17
C THR A 233 24.80 6.37 -9.61
N GLU A 234 24.97 6.43 -8.28
CA GLU A 234 26.14 7.03 -7.63
C GLU A 234 27.45 6.32 -8.07
N LEU A 235 27.44 4.98 -8.10
CA LEU A 235 28.57 4.20 -8.60
C LEU A 235 28.95 4.60 -10.03
N LEU A 236 27.96 4.71 -10.93
CA LEU A 236 28.22 5.11 -12.32
C LEU A 236 28.75 6.54 -12.44
N VAL A 237 28.23 7.47 -11.65
CA VAL A 237 28.75 8.86 -11.61
C VAL A 237 30.22 8.86 -11.23
N GLU A 238 30.61 8.17 -10.17
CA GLU A 238 32.00 8.10 -9.72
C GLU A 238 32.91 7.41 -10.75
N VAL A 239 32.47 6.33 -11.35
CA VAL A 239 33.19 5.62 -12.40
C VAL A 239 33.45 6.52 -13.63
N ARG A 240 32.44 7.27 -14.06
CA ARG A 240 32.56 8.14 -15.24
C ARG A 240 33.45 9.36 -15.05
N LYS A 241 33.75 9.77 -13.84
CA LYS A 241 34.76 10.80 -13.59
C LYS A 241 36.17 10.34 -14.04
N ASN A 242 36.41 9.04 -14.07
CA ASN A 242 37.73 8.45 -14.33
C ASN A 242 37.81 7.71 -15.67
N PHE A 243 36.67 7.18 -16.19
CA PHE A 243 36.67 6.30 -17.36
C PHE A 243 35.56 6.62 -18.32
N LYS A 244 35.84 6.51 -19.62
CA LYS A 244 34.83 6.51 -20.66
C LYS A 244 34.23 5.11 -20.78
N ILE A 245 33.07 4.91 -20.18
CA ILE A 245 32.29 3.68 -20.25
C ILE A 245 31.02 3.91 -21.07
N LYS A 246 30.46 2.84 -21.64
CA LYS A 246 29.19 2.85 -22.37
C LYS A 246 28.10 2.20 -21.52
N LEU A 247 26.86 2.69 -21.61
CA LEU A 247 25.68 2.10 -20.98
C LEU A 247 25.01 1.13 -21.96
N CYS A 248 24.93 -0.14 -21.60
CA CYS A 248 24.29 -1.15 -22.43
C CYS A 248 22.88 -1.52 -21.90
N SER A 249 22.74 -1.68 -20.58
CA SER A 249 21.45 -1.88 -19.95
C SER A 249 21.45 -1.39 -18.50
N PHE A 250 20.25 -1.10 -17.96
CA PHE A 250 20.02 -0.84 -16.53
C PHE A 250 18.70 -1.49 -16.13
N LYS A 251 18.68 -2.24 -15.03
CA LYS A 251 17.47 -2.82 -14.44
C LYS A 251 17.54 -2.74 -12.91
N GLY A 252 16.41 -2.45 -12.25
CA GLY A 252 16.29 -2.46 -10.80
C GLY A 252 14.87 -2.31 -10.32
N GLY A 253 14.61 -2.86 -9.13
CA GLY A 253 13.28 -2.93 -8.56
C GLY A 253 12.32 -3.88 -9.29
N THR A 254 11.25 -4.28 -8.64
CA THR A 254 10.27 -5.25 -9.17
C THR A 254 8.82 -4.84 -8.98
N LYS A 255 8.53 -4.05 -7.93
CA LYS A 255 7.19 -3.57 -7.57
C LYS A 255 7.23 -2.07 -7.35
N GLU A 256 6.17 -1.36 -7.75
CA GLU A 256 6.09 0.10 -7.62
C GLU A 256 5.99 0.58 -6.16
N ASN A 257 5.40 -0.23 -5.29
CA ASN A 257 5.23 0.07 -3.86
C ASN A 257 6.37 -0.46 -2.97
N ALA A 258 7.49 -0.89 -3.55
CA ALA A 258 8.65 -1.39 -2.81
C ALA A 258 9.90 -0.55 -3.08
N ILE A 259 10.68 -0.27 -2.03
CA ILE A 259 12.01 0.34 -2.15
C ILE A 259 12.94 -0.71 -2.78
N PRO A 260 13.57 -0.42 -3.94
CA PRO A 260 14.42 -1.39 -4.64
C PRO A 260 15.60 -1.89 -3.79
N ARG A 261 15.70 -3.20 -3.65
CA ARG A 261 16.76 -3.89 -2.91
C ARG A 261 17.95 -4.33 -3.79
N VAL A 262 17.70 -4.40 -5.11
CA VAL A 262 18.64 -4.91 -6.10
C VAL A 262 18.54 -4.02 -7.34
N ALA A 263 19.70 -3.69 -7.90
CA ALA A 263 19.81 -3.07 -9.21
C ALA A 263 21.08 -3.58 -9.92
N MET A 264 21.03 -3.63 -11.24
CA MET A 264 22.13 -4.07 -12.09
C MET A 264 22.25 -3.19 -13.32
N VAL A 265 23.48 -2.94 -13.75
CA VAL A 265 23.80 -2.18 -14.96
C VAL A 265 24.88 -2.89 -15.76
N GLU A 266 24.65 -3.03 -17.04
CA GLU A 266 25.67 -3.53 -17.97
C GLU A 266 26.39 -2.36 -18.62
N VAL A 267 27.73 -2.40 -18.55
CA VAL A 267 28.60 -1.38 -19.11
C VAL A 267 29.68 -1.99 -20.01
N ALA A 268 30.08 -1.25 -21.04
CA ALA A 268 31.24 -1.59 -21.85
C ALA A 268 32.42 -0.67 -21.51
N VAL A 269 33.58 -1.28 -21.26
CA VAL A 269 34.82 -0.64 -20.90
C VAL A 269 35.88 -0.91 -21.97
N MET A 270 36.68 0.09 -22.36
CA MET A 270 37.77 -0.14 -23.31
C MET A 270 38.79 -1.11 -22.74
N LYS A 271 39.18 -2.14 -23.50
CA LYS A 271 40.14 -3.17 -23.03
C LYS A 271 41.49 -2.59 -22.55
N LYS A 272 41.94 -1.51 -23.18
CA LYS A 272 43.19 -0.81 -22.78
C LYS A 272 43.12 -0.24 -21.36
N ASP A 273 41.95 0.06 -20.85
CA ASP A 273 41.74 0.71 -19.54
C ASP A 273 41.40 -0.31 -18.43
N LEU A 274 41.24 -1.59 -18.75
CA LEU A 274 40.70 -2.61 -17.84
C LEU A 274 41.46 -2.75 -16.51
N LYS A 275 42.80 -2.71 -16.55
CA LYS A 275 43.60 -2.84 -15.33
C LYS A 275 43.28 -1.71 -14.35
N ASN A 276 43.36 -0.47 -14.83
CA ASN A 276 43.11 0.72 -14.01
C ASN A 276 41.62 0.83 -13.61
N PHE A 277 40.72 0.45 -14.50
CA PHE A 277 39.29 0.40 -14.23
C PHE A 277 38.97 -0.51 -13.04
N ARG A 278 39.47 -1.76 -13.03
CA ARG A 278 39.22 -2.71 -11.94
C ARG A 278 39.74 -2.18 -10.59
N ILE A 279 40.95 -1.64 -10.57
CA ILE A 279 41.55 -1.09 -9.33
C ILE A 279 40.71 0.07 -8.80
N LYS A 280 40.37 1.02 -9.67
CA LYS A 280 39.58 2.20 -9.26
C LYS A 280 38.16 1.86 -8.90
N LEU A 281 37.52 0.88 -9.60
CA LEU A 281 36.17 0.43 -9.30
C LEU A 281 36.09 -0.18 -7.88
N ILE A 282 37.07 -1.00 -7.48
CA ILE A 282 37.11 -1.57 -6.12
C ILE A 282 37.19 -0.46 -5.07
N GLU A 283 38.00 0.56 -5.31
CA GLU A 283 38.11 1.73 -4.41
C GLU A 283 36.76 2.47 -4.30
N ILE A 284 36.10 2.74 -5.43
CA ILE A 284 34.80 3.42 -5.47
C ILE A 284 33.76 2.59 -4.75
N MET A 285 33.68 1.29 -5.03
CA MET A 285 32.73 0.38 -4.36
C MET A 285 32.93 0.37 -2.85
N LYS A 286 34.20 0.31 -2.39
CA LYS A 286 34.48 0.38 -0.96
C LYS A 286 34.01 1.69 -0.34
N ASN A 287 34.27 2.82 -0.97
CA ASN A 287 33.85 4.14 -0.46
C ASN A 287 32.32 4.24 -0.35
N ILE A 288 31.57 3.66 -1.31
CA ILE A 288 30.10 3.63 -1.27
C ILE A 288 29.61 2.71 -0.14
N ILE A 289 30.21 1.53 0.03
CA ILE A 289 29.88 0.63 1.13
C ILE A 289 30.12 1.32 2.48
N ASP A 290 31.31 1.89 2.68
CA ASP A 290 31.68 2.58 3.92
C ASP A 290 30.73 3.75 4.23
N LYS A 291 30.24 4.47 3.22
CA LYS A 291 29.28 5.57 3.34
C LYS A 291 27.92 5.12 3.89
N TYR A 292 27.45 3.95 3.49
CA TYR A 292 26.10 3.48 3.81
C TYR A 292 26.03 2.33 4.84
N ILE A 293 27.17 1.85 5.33
CA ILE A 293 27.27 0.66 6.20
C ILE A 293 26.42 0.73 7.47
N LEU A 294 26.21 1.92 8.02
CA LEU A 294 25.39 2.09 9.23
C LEU A 294 23.89 1.84 8.98
N ILE A 295 23.44 2.06 7.75
CA ILE A 295 22.04 1.87 7.32
C ILE A 295 21.90 0.50 6.66
N GLU A 296 22.75 0.19 5.69
CA GLU A 296 22.68 -1.00 4.84
C GLU A 296 23.81 -2.00 5.15
N LYS A 297 23.76 -2.61 6.32
CA LYS A 297 24.81 -3.48 6.87
C LYS A 297 25.21 -4.66 5.98
N ASN A 298 24.27 -5.14 5.17
CA ASN A 298 24.43 -6.32 4.31
C ASN A 298 24.61 -5.96 2.83
N MET A 299 24.75 -4.65 2.50
CA MET A 299 24.90 -4.20 1.12
C MET A 299 26.16 -4.79 0.48
N GLU A 300 25.98 -5.35 -0.70
CA GLU A 300 27.06 -5.85 -1.53
C GLU A 300 27.06 -5.12 -2.88
N LEU A 301 28.27 -4.73 -3.33
CA LEU A 301 28.53 -4.25 -4.68
C LEU A 301 29.36 -5.30 -5.41
N GLU A 302 28.95 -5.65 -6.63
CA GLU A 302 29.58 -6.72 -7.40
C GLU A 302 29.89 -6.32 -8.85
N MET A 303 30.88 -6.99 -9.43
CA MET A 303 31.21 -6.90 -10.85
C MET A 303 31.52 -8.28 -11.37
N PHE A 304 30.92 -8.66 -12.48
CA PHE A 304 31.24 -9.88 -13.21
C PHE A 304 31.21 -9.64 -14.73
N PRO A 305 32.05 -10.37 -15.51
CA PRO A 305 32.07 -10.24 -16.97
C PRO A 305 30.72 -10.73 -17.58
N THR A 306 30.34 -10.12 -18.69
CA THR A 306 29.18 -10.54 -19.47
C THR A 306 29.51 -10.50 -20.95
N ASP A 307 28.89 -11.39 -21.72
CA ASP A 307 28.95 -11.43 -23.17
C ASP A 307 27.58 -11.19 -23.83
N GLU A 308 26.56 -10.95 -23.01
CA GLU A 308 25.17 -11.01 -23.46
C GLU A 308 24.79 -9.87 -24.41
N HIS A 309 25.34 -8.65 -24.25
CA HIS A 309 24.93 -7.51 -25.05
C HIS A 309 26.12 -6.78 -25.66
N SER A 310 26.17 -6.78 -27.00
CA SER A 310 27.13 -5.97 -27.77
C SER A 310 26.57 -4.60 -28.19
N LYS A 311 25.35 -4.25 -27.78
CA LYS A 311 24.69 -3.00 -28.13
C LYS A 311 24.57 -2.09 -26.90
N CYS A 312 25.01 -0.84 -27.04
CA CYS A 312 24.94 0.16 -25.99
C CYS A 312 24.36 1.47 -26.51
N PHE A 313 23.88 2.31 -25.62
CA PHE A 313 23.42 3.68 -25.91
C PHE A 313 24.60 4.63 -26.20
N SER A 314 24.29 5.76 -26.84
CA SER A 314 25.29 6.83 -27.07
C SER A 314 25.76 7.47 -25.78
N ASP A 315 26.88 8.20 -25.85
CA ASP A 315 27.41 8.96 -24.70
C ASP A 315 26.48 10.10 -24.31
N ASP A 316 25.76 10.72 -25.27
CA ASP A 316 24.77 11.76 -25.01
C ASP A 316 23.56 11.19 -24.25
N PHE A 317 23.02 10.07 -24.70
CA PHE A 317 21.95 9.36 -23.99
C PHE A 317 22.36 9.03 -22.56
N PHE A 318 23.53 8.41 -22.39
CA PHE A 318 24.03 8.03 -21.08
C PHE A 318 24.19 9.24 -20.17
N ASN A 319 24.72 10.36 -20.66
CA ASN A 319 24.84 11.60 -19.89
C ASN A 319 23.49 12.11 -19.43
N ARG A 320 22.52 12.24 -20.36
CA ARG A 320 21.18 12.74 -20.04
C ARG A 320 20.48 11.85 -19.00
N PHE A 321 20.52 10.54 -19.18
CA PHE A 321 19.95 9.57 -18.24
C PHE A 321 20.65 9.63 -16.87
N LEU A 322 21.97 9.65 -16.83
CA LEU A 322 22.72 9.63 -15.57
C LEU A 322 22.50 10.90 -14.75
N VAL A 323 22.52 12.07 -15.40
CA VAL A 323 22.25 13.35 -14.71
C VAL A 323 20.80 13.40 -14.23
N PHE A 324 19.83 12.97 -15.05
CA PHE A 324 18.45 12.82 -14.61
C PHE A 324 18.34 11.96 -13.36
N MET A 325 18.95 10.76 -13.37
CA MET A 325 18.91 9.84 -12.22
C MET A 325 19.60 10.42 -10.98
N SER A 326 20.61 11.28 -11.17
CA SER A 326 21.30 11.96 -10.07
C SER A 326 20.43 13.05 -9.44
N GLU A 327 19.77 13.88 -10.26
CA GLU A 327 18.93 15.00 -9.82
C GLU A 327 17.54 14.55 -9.35
N ALA A 328 17.01 13.45 -9.88
CA ALA A 328 15.68 12.93 -9.51
C ALA A 328 15.61 12.62 -8.01
N PRO A 329 14.68 13.25 -7.26
CA PRO A 329 14.52 12.95 -5.85
C PRO A 329 14.05 11.51 -5.62
N THR A 330 14.32 10.95 -4.44
CA THR A 330 13.75 9.69 -3.97
C THR A 330 13.80 9.62 -2.44
N GLY A 331 12.81 8.98 -1.85
CA GLY A 331 12.67 8.89 -0.40
C GLY A 331 11.64 9.88 0.15
N LEU A 332 11.78 10.20 1.41
CA LEU A 332 10.96 11.19 2.10
C LEU A 332 11.24 12.60 1.55
N ASN A 333 10.19 13.38 1.28
CA ASN A 333 10.31 14.77 0.83
C ASN A 333 9.91 15.75 1.94
N THR A 334 8.73 15.60 2.54
CA THR A 334 8.21 16.54 3.55
C THR A 334 7.51 15.80 4.69
N TRP A 335 7.53 16.43 5.88
CA TRP A 335 6.77 16.03 7.05
C TRP A 335 5.51 16.89 7.19
N LEU A 336 4.45 16.34 7.78
CA LEU A 336 3.21 17.07 8.00
C LEU A 336 3.42 18.16 9.08
N GLN A 337 3.08 19.42 8.76
CA GLN A 337 3.34 20.54 9.68
C GLN A 337 2.60 20.41 11.02
N THR A 338 1.40 19.84 11.01
CA THR A 338 0.56 19.66 12.20
C THR A 338 1.01 18.49 13.08
N TYR A 339 1.69 17.52 12.49
CA TYR A 339 2.21 16.32 13.13
C TYR A 339 3.59 16.00 12.57
N PRO A 340 4.67 16.56 13.17
CA PRO A 340 6.02 16.53 12.58
C PRO A 340 6.63 15.13 12.45
N ASP A 341 6.04 14.12 13.07
CA ASP A 341 6.47 12.72 12.96
C ASP A 341 5.71 11.94 11.88
N ILE A 342 4.77 12.59 11.17
CA ILE A 342 3.98 11.98 10.09
C ILE A 342 4.50 12.45 8.73
N VAL A 343 4.79 11.48 7.85
CA VAL A 343 5.22 11.75 6.48
C VAL A 343 4.09 12.39 5.68
N GLU A 344 4.32 13.61 5.16
CA GLU A 344 3.38 14.30 4.28
C GLU A 344 3.56 13.88 2.82
N SER A 345 4.80 13.82 2.35
CA SER A 345 5.07 13.43 0.96
C SER A 345 6.37 12.66 0.78
N SER A 346 6.35 11.75 -0.17
CA SER A 346 7.49 10.94 -0.56
C SER A 346 7.45 10.56 -2.04
N ASN A 347 8.57 10.06 -2.54
CA ASN A 347 8.58 9.40 -3.83
C ASN A 347 9.61 8.28 -3.86
N ASN A 348 9.40 7.30 -4.73
CA ASN A 348 10.26 6.14 -4.88
C ASN A 348 10.54 5.88 -6.37
N ILE A 349 11.82 5.92 -6.78
CA ILE A 349 12.24 5.44 -8.10
C ILE A 349 12.17 3.91 -8.05
N ALA A 350 10.99 3.37 -8.38
CA ALA A 350 10.61 2.01 -8.05
C ALA A 350 11.16 0.98 -9.05
N ILE A 351 10.97 1.22 -10.33
CA ILE A 351 11.28 0.24 -11.37
C ILE A 351 12.12 0.90 -12.46
N LEU A 352 13.22 0.27 -12.83
CA LEU A 352 13.97 0.54 -14.06
C LEU A 352 14.01 -0.71 -14.92
N ARG A 353 13.76 -0.55 -16.21
CA ARG A 353 13.86 -1.62 -17.22
C ARG A 353 14.45 -1.08 -18.50
N THR A 354 15.45 -1.77 -19.03
CA THR A 354 15.95 -1.50 -20.37
C THR A 354 15.29 -2.41 -21.38
N PHE A 355 14.74 -1.82 -22.42
CA PHE A 355 14.29 -2.45 -23.64
C PHE A 355 15.29 -2.19 -24.77
N ASP A 356 15.02 -2.70 -25.98
CA ASP A 356 15.97 -2.56 -27.10
C ASP A 356 16.34 -1.11 -27.41
N ASN A 357 15.35 -0.21 -27.40
CA ASN A 357 15.49 1.19 -27.79
C ASN A 357 15.18 2.19 -26.67
N LYS A 358 14.98 1.73 -25.41
CA LYS A 358 14.64 2.66 -24.32
C LYS A 358 15.04 2.15 -22.93
N ILE A 359 15.18 3.10 -22.01
CA ILE A 359 15.14 2.85 -20.58
C ILE A 359 13.82 3.41 -20.03
N HIS A 360 13.04 2.53 -19.44
CA HIS A 360 11.76 2.80 -18.80
C HIS A 360 11.93 2.94 -17.30
N ILE A 361 11.35 3.99 -16.72
CA ILE A 361 11.43 4.30 -15.29
C ILE A 361 10.02 4.51 -14.76
N GLU A 362 9.64 3.75 -13.71
CA GLU A 362 8.41 3.98 -12.96
C GLU A 362 8.74 4.58 -11.61
N ILE A 363 8.06 5.68 -11.27
CA ILE A 363 8.25 6.42 -10.03
C ILE A 363 6.90 6.52 -9.33
N SER A 364 6.82 6.01 -8.11
CA SER A 364 5.65 6.15 -7.24
C SER A 364 5.78 7.44 -6.44
N LEU A 365 4.76 8.29 -6.49
CA LEU A 365 4.62 9.52 -5.71
C LEU A 365 3.52 9.31 -4.67
N ARG A 366 3.71 9.84 -3.47
CA ARG A 366 2.71 9.84 -2.40
C ARG A 366 2.65 11.19 -1.73
N SER A 367 1.43 11.66 -1.42
CA SER A 367 1.23 12.88 -0.64
C SER A 367 -0.14 12.88 0.03
N ALA A 368 -0.20 13.37 1.27
CA ALA A 368 -1.46 13.66 1.96
C ALA A 368 -2.11 14.97 1.49
N GLU A 369 -1.41 15.77 0.65
CA GLU A 369 -1.87 17.05 0.12
C GLU A 369 -1.75 17.11 -1.41
N PRO A 370 -2.86 17.36 -2.14
CA PRO A 370 -2.87 17.37 -3.61
C PRO A 370 -1.96 18.45 -4.21
N THR A 371 -1.84 19.60 -3.56
CA THR A 371 -0.94 20.67 -4.03
C THR A 371 0.53 20.25 -4.00
N ILE A 372 0.93 19.41 -3.04
CA ILE A 372 2.28 18.85 -2.95
C ILE A 372 2.46 17.73 -3.97
N MET A 373 1.45 16.88 -4.15
CA MET A 373 1.42 15.87 -5.19
C MET A 373 1.66 16.48 -6.58
N ASP A 374 0.99 17.58 -6.87
CA ASP A 374 1.14 18.31 -8.15
C ASP A 374 2.53 18.95 -8.29
N LYS A 375 3.10 19.49 -7.20
CA LYS A 375 4.49 19.98 -7.20
C LYS A 375 5.50 18.84 -7.49
N LEU A 376 5.37 17.69 -6.83
CA LEU A 376 6.23 16.52 -7.10
C LEU A 376 6.09 16.07 -8.55
N THR A 377 4.86 15.96 -9.05
CA THR A 377 4.60 15.61 -10.45
C THR A 377 5.28 16.60 -11.41
N THR A 378 5.19 17.90 -11.10
CA THR A 378 5.80 18.96 -11.90
C THR A 378 7.34 18.89 -11.89
N ILE A 379 7.95 18.52 -10.76
CA ILE A 379 9.42 18.30 -10.68
C ILE A 379 9.84 17.25 -11.70
N PHE A 380 9.21 16.07 -11.70
CA PHE A 380 9.56 15.00 -12.65
C PHE A 380 9.24 15.37 -14.11
N LYS A 381 8.13 16.05 -14.36
CA LYS A 381 7.80 16.57 -15.69
C LYS A 381 8.87 17.54 -16.21
N ASN A 382 9.35 18.46 -15.38
CA ASN A 382 10.39 19.42 -15.75
C ASN A 382 11.75 18.76 -15.96
N LEU A 383 12.12 17.79 -15.11
CA LEU A 383 13.33 16.99 -15.28
C LEU A 383 13.29 16.20 -16.60
N SER A 384 12.18 15.51 -16.88
CA SER A 384 12.00 14.77 -18.14
C SER A 384 12.16 15.66 -19.36
N LYS A 385 11.53 16.84 -19.35
CA LYS A 385 11.67 17.83 -20.44
C LYS A 385 13.13 18.29 -20.59
N ARG A 386 13.82 18.62 -19.47
CA ARG A 386 15.22 19.07 -19.48
C ARG A 386 16.14 18.03 -20.12
N TYR A 387 15.93 16.75 -19.80
CA TYR A 387 16.78 15.65 -20.26
C TYR A 387 16.21 14.89 -21.47
N LYS A 388 15.23 15.47 -22.16
CA LYS A 388 14.62 14.95 -23.41
C LYS A 388 14.10 13.52 -23.24
N ALA A 389 13.38 13.28 -22.15
CA ALA A 389 12.66 12.03 -21.88
C ALA A 389 11.15 12.24 -22.02
N ASN A 390 10.42 11.21 -22.40
CA ASN A 390 8.97 11.21 -22.42
C ASN A 390 8.44 11.09 -21.01
N PHE A 391 7.37 11.81 -20.69
CA PHE A 391 6.74 11.84 -19.38
C PHE A 391 5.25 11.52 -19.49
N GLN A 392 4.79 10.59 -18.65
CA GLN A 392 3.38 10.22 -18.56
C GLN A 392 2.97 9.99 -17.11
N VAL A 393 1.75 10.41 -16.75
CA VAL A 393 1.06 9.96 -15.53
C VAL A 393 0.16 8.80 -15.91
N THR A 394 0.32 7.64 -15.27
CA THR A 394 -0.36 6.40 -15.69
C THR A 394 -1.52 6.02 -14.79
N LYS A 395 -1.38 6.17 -13.49
CA LYS A 395 -2.40 5.81 -12.50
C LYS A 395 -2.25 6.61 -11.23
N GLY A 396 -3.28 6.56 -10.40
CA GLY A 396 -3.29 7.22 -9.10
C GLY A 396 -4.61 6.98 -8.38
N TYR A 397 -4.60 7.32 -7.11
CA TYR A 397 -5.77 7.34 -6.25
C TYR A 397 -5.69 8.60 -5.38
N PRO A 398 -6.86 9.15 -4.96
CA PRO A 398 -6.92 10.39 -4.18
C PRO A 398 -6.45 10.17 -2.75
N GLU A 399 -6.03 11.25 -2.12
CA GLU A 399 -5.75 11.32 -0.69
C GLU A 399 -7.04 11.40 0.13
N TRP A 400 -6.96 10.95 1.38
CA TRP A 400 -7.91 11.31 2.43
C TRP A 400 -7.30 12.39 3.32
N ARG A 401 -7.74 13.63 3.12
CA ARG A 401 -7.20 14.78 3.84
C ARG A 401 -7.51 14.74 5.32
N PHE A 402 -6.50 15.03 6.13
CA PHE A 402 -6.69 15.24 7.55
C PHE A 402 -7.62 16.43 7.81
N LYS A 403 -8.77 16.16 8.44
CA LYS A 403 -9.74 17.20 8.81
C LYS A 403 -9.39 17.74 10.18
N LYS A 404 -8.99 19.02 10.28
CA LYS A 404 -8.58 19.64 11.55
C LYS A 404 -9.69 19.56 12.59
N ASP A 405 -10.90 19.93 12.22
CA ASP A 405 -12.09 19.92 13.08
C ASP A 405 -13.00 18.73 12.72
N SER A 406 -12.80 17.60 13.40
CA SER A 406 -13.61 16.38 13.26
C SER A 406 -14.32 16.09 14.58
N HIS A 407 -15.65 16.16 14.55
CA HIS A 407 -16.49 15.79 15.69
C HIS A 407 -16.41 14.30 15.98
N LEU A 408 -16.46 13.48 14.93
CA LEU A 408 -16.35 12.03 15.04
C LEU A 408 -15.03 11.62 15.71
N ARG A 409 -13.89 12.11 15.21
CA ARG A 409 -12.58 11.83 15.81
C ARG A 409 -12.49 12.25 17.27
N ASN A 410 -12.91 13.48 17.59
CA ASN A 410 -12.81 14.00 18.96
C ASN A 410 -13.68 13.19 19.92
N THR A 411 -14.89 12.77 19.50
CA THR A 411 -15.79 11.90 20.25
C THR A 411 -15.17 10.51 20.45
N ALA A 412 -14.62 9.94 19.40
CA ALA A 412 -13.96 8.64 19.40
C ALA A 412 -12.77 8.60 20.38
N LEU A 413 -11.88 9.59 20.32
CA LEU A 413 -10.72 9.69 21.23
C LEU A 413 -11.13 9.79 22.71
N LYS A 414 -12.11 10.65 23.00
CA LYS A 414 -12.63 10.80 24.36
C LYS A 414 -13.24 9.52 24.90
N LEU A 415 -14.05 8.85 24.08
CA LEU A 415 -14.70 7.59 24.44
C LEU A 415 -13.67 6.49 24.73
N TYR A 416 -12.67 6.34 23.87
CA TYR A 416 -11.62 5.33 24.05
C TYR A 416 -10.87 5.51 25.36
N ASN A 417 -10.51 6.76 25.68
CA ASN A 417 -9.88 7.07 26.97
C ASN A 417 -10.80 6.73 28.16
N ASN A 418 -12.09 7.04 28.07
CA ASN A 418 -13.06 6.71 29.12
C ASN A 418 -13.23 5.20 29.33
N LEU A 419 -13.22 4.40 28.26
CA LEU A 419 -13.43 2.95 28.33
C LEU A 419 -12.18 2.21 28.82
N PHE A 420 -11.00 2.61 28.37
CA PHE A 420 -9.78 1.83 28.55
C PHE A 420 -8.70 2.52 29.38
N GLY A 421 -8.90 3.79 29.78
CA GLY A 421 -7.90 4.56 30.54
C GLY A 421 -6.63 4.87 29.76
N LYS A 422 -6.69 4.81 28.41
CA LYS A 422 -5.56 4.99 27.49
C LYS A 422 -5.94 5.99 26.39
N ASN A 423 -4.96 6.73 25.89
CA ASN A 423 -5.17 7.56 24.70
C ASN A 423 -4.94 6.73 23.43
N MET A 424 -5.78 6.96 22.42
CA MET A 424 -5.46 6.49 21.06
C MET A 424 -4.38 7.38 20.45
N GLU A 425 -3.54 6.79 19.64
CA GLU A 425 -2.63 7.50 18.77
C GLU A 425 -3.38 7.92 17.49
N VAL A 426 -3.26 9.19 17.12
CA VAL A 426 -3.84 9.70 15.85
C VAL A 426 -2.77 9.68 14.78
N THR A 427 -3.07 9.06 13.64
CA THR A 427 -2.13 8.98 12.52
C THR A 427 -2.77 9.39 11.18
N VAL A 428 -1.90 9.68 10.23
CA VAL A 428 -2.22 9.81 8.79
C VAL A 428 -1.40 8.74 8.07
N MET A 429 -2.07 7.76 7.48
CA MET A 429 -1.41 6.64 6.83
C MET A 429 -0.70 7.09 5.54
N HIS A 430 0.58 6.76 5.39
CA HIS A 430 1.31 7.10 4.16
C HIS A 430 1.14 6.04 3.05
N ALA A 431 -0.07 5.50 2.95
CA ALA A 431 -0.57 4.57 1.93
C ALA A 431 -2.00 4.97 1.53
N GLY A 432 -2.57 4.33 0.51
CA GLY A 432 -3.97 4.54 0.14
C GLY A 432 -4.91 3.86 1.12
N LEU A 433 -6.09 4.47 1.31
CA LEU A 433 -7.25 3.89 1.98
C LEU A 433 -8.51 4.25 1.20
N GLU A 434 -9.50 3.39 1.21
CA GLU A 434 -10.79 3.63 0.53
C GLU A 434 -11.49 4.91 1.00
N CYS A 435 -11.24 5.37 2.23
CA CYS A 435 -11.72 6.65 2.74
C CYS A 435 -11.37 7.83 1.81
N GLY A 436 -10.16 7.84 1.21
CA GLY A 436 -9.77 8.85 0.23
C GLY A 436 -10.63 8.81 -1.01
N VAL A 437 -10.85 7.61 -1.53
CA VAL A 437 -11.66 7.38 -2.74
C VAL A 437 -13.14 7.70 -2.51
N ILE A 438 -13.71 7.22 -1.39
CA ILE A 438 -15.10 7.50 -1.00
C ILE A 438 -15.30 8.99 -0.80
N GLY A 439 -14.34 9.68 -0.18
CA GLY A 439 -14.38 11.11 0.09
C GLY A 439 -14.49 12.00 -1.15
N VAL A 440 -14.08 11.52 -2.33
CA VAL A 440 -14.26 12.25 -3.60
C VAL A 440 -15.74 12.44 -3.93
N ASN A 441 -16.54 11.38 -3.78
CA ASN A 441 -17.98 11.42 -4.06
C ASN A 441 -18.82 11.89 -2.86
N TYR A 442 -18.23 11.88 -1.65
CA TYR A 442 -18.85 12.26 -0.38
C TYR A 442 -17.96 13.23 0.41
N PRO A 443 -17.69 14.44 -0.09
CA PRO A 443 -16.68 15.35 0.49
C PRO A 443 -17.03 15.90 1.88
N ASP A 444 -18.30 15.84 2.27
CA ASP A 444 -18.78 16.32 3.57
C ASP A 444 -18.67 15.28 4.69
N LEU A 445 -18.29 14.04 4.38
CA LEU A 445 -18.16 13.00 5.38
C LEU A 445 -17.08 13.36 6.41
N ASP A 446 -17.40 13.11 7.68
CA ASP A 446 -16.43 13.07 8.76
C ASP A 446 -16.03 11.61 8.98
N MET A 447 -14.77 11.28 8.76
CA MET A 447 -14.30 9.90 8.65
C MET A 447 -13.20 9.58 9.65
N ILE A 448 -13.19 8.36 10.15
CA ILE A 448 -12.08 7.75 10.90
C ILE A 448 -11.89 6.31 10.43
N SER A 449 -10.68 5.77 10.60
CA SER A 449 -10.43 4.33 10.50
C SER A 449 -9.87 3.82 11.83
N ILE A 450 -10.39 2.69 12.27
CA ILE A 450 -10.03 1.97 13.50
C ILE A 450 -9.99 0.47 13.20
N GLY A 451 -9.49 -0.35 14.11
CA GLY A 451 -9.53 -1.81 13.91
C GLY A 451 -8.89 -2.59 15.05
N PRO A 452 -9.01 -3.92 15.02
CA PRO A 452 -8.33 -4.81 15.96
C PRO A 452 -6.88 -5.04 15.53
N ASN A 453 -6.10 -5.70 16.41
CA ASN A 453 -4.75 -6.11 16.06
C ASN A 453 -4.75 -7.29 15.09
N ILE A 454 -4.24 -7.05 13.88
CA ILE A 454 -4.00 -8.05 12.85
C ILE A 454 -2.50 -7.99 12.52
N TYR A 455 -1.86 -9.13 12.41
CA TYR A 455 -0.42 -9.21 12.19
C TYR A 455 -0.12 -10.02 10.93
N ASP A 456 0.99 -9.70 10.30
CA ASP A 456 1.51 -10.41 9.11
C ASP A 456 0.47 -10.50 7.97
N VAL A 457 -0.37 -9.45 7.81
CA VAL A 457 -1.37 -9.34 6.74
C VAL A 457 -0.74 -9.61 5.38
N HIS A 458 -1.54 -10.07 4.42
CA HIS A 458 -1.10 -10.41 3.07
C HIS A 458 -0.02 -11.52 3.01
N THR A 459 0.08 -12.33 4.06
CA THR A 459 0.97 -13.51 4.08
C THR A 459 0.26 -14.73 4.67
N PRO A 460 0.75 -15.95 4.41
CA PRO A 460 0.21 -17.18 5.05
C PRO A 460 0.38 -17.23 6.57
N LYS A 461 1.04 -16.24 7.17
CA LYS A 461 1.24 -16.10 8.62
C LYS A 461 0.25 -15.13 9.26
N GLU A 462 -0.68 -14.58 8.47
CA GLU A 462 -1.71 -13.67 8.95
C GLU A 462 -2.43 -14.25 10.17
N LYS A 463 -2.51 -13.42 11.23
CA LYS A 463 -3.18 -13.79 12.49
C LYS A 463 -3.84 -12.58 13.13
N MET A 464 -4.97 -12.80 13.79
CA MET A 464 -5.77 -11.78 14.45
C MET A 464 -5.87 -12.04 15.96
N ASP A 465 -5.62 -11.02 16.79
CA ASP A 465 -5.76 -11.10 18.25
C ASP A 465 -7.24 -11.12 18.66
N ILE A 466 -7.69 -12.25 19.19
CA ILE A 466 -9.08 -12.49 19.59
C ILE A 466 -9.54 -11.47 20.65
N LYS A 467 -8.68 -11.11 21.60
CA LYS A 467 -9.02 -10.15 22.67
C LYS A 467 -9.12 -8.72 22.16
N SER A 468 -8.32 -8.38 21.19
CA SER A 468 -8.39 -7.08 20.51
C SER A 468 -9.71 -6.94 19.74
N VAL A 469 -10.20 -7.99 19.09
CA VAL A 469 -11.54 -8.03 18.45
C VAL A 469 -12.65 -7.73 19.47
N GLU A 470 -12.59 -8.35 20.66
CA GLU A 470 -13.56 -8.11 21.74
C GLU A 470 -13.58 -6.62 22.16
N ARG A 471 -12.41 -6.03 22.37
CA ARG A 471 -12.29 -4.61 22.78
C ARG A 471 -12.69 -3.65 21.64
N THR A 472 -12.29 -3.92 20.42
CA THR A 472 -12.66 -3.10 19.25
C THR A 472 -14.18 -3.13 19.01
N TYR A 473 -14.81 -4.29 19.15
CA TYR A 473 -16.28 -4.38 19.00
C TYR A 473 -17.01 -3.64 20.12
N LEU A 474 -16.56 -3.79 21.37
CA LEU A 474 -17.11 -3.00 22.51
C LEU A 474 -16.96 -1.49 22.23
N TYR A 475 -15.79 -1.05 21.81
CA TYR A 475 -15.54 0.36 21.48
C TYR A 475 -16.43 0.85 20.36
N LEU A 476 -16.57 0.08 19.28
CA LEU A 476 -17.41 0.43 18.13
C LEU A 476 -18.90 0.56 18.55
N THR A 477 -19.42 -0.39 19.30
CA THR A 477 -20.83 -0.36 19.78
C THR A 477 -21.09 0.82 20.73
N GLU A 478 -20.16 1.13 21.64
CA GLU A 478 -20.28 2.30 22.53
C GLU A 478 -20.14 3.62 21.74
N LEU A 479 -19.33 3.65 20.67
CA LEU A 479 -19.21 4.83 19.82
C LEU A 479 -20.53 5.13 19.09
N LEU A 480 -21.22 4.10 18.59
CA LEU A 480 -22.55 4.27 17.98
C LEU A 480 -23.55 4.89 18.95
N LYS A 481 -23.58 4.46 20.22
CA LYS A 481 -24.45 5.04 21.26
C LYS A 481 -24.08 6.50 21.60
N THR A 482 -22.81 6.84 21.52
CA THR A 482 -22.31 8.18 21.89
C THR A 482 -22.58 9.23 20.80
N LEU A 483 -22.74 8.82 19.54
CA LEU A 483 -23.00 9.71 18.40
C LEU A 483 -24.48 10.06 18.24
N LYS A 484 -25.06 10.57 19.30
CA LYS A 484 -26.47 10.98 19.40
C LYS A 484 -26.75 12.38 18.87
#